data_ef78c13cc6f85a9c0f11b256d4d6ee4a
#
_entry.id   ef78c13cc6f85a9c0f11b256d4d6ee4a
#
_cell.length_a   1.000
_cell.length_b   1.000
_cell.length_c   1.000
_cell.angle_alpha   90.00
_cell.angle_beta   90.00
_cell.angle_gamma   90.00
#
_symmetry.space_group_name_H-M   'P 1'
#
loop_
_entity.id
_entity.type
_entity.pdbx_description
1 polymer ?
#
loop_
_entity_poly.entity_id
_entity_poly.type
_entity_poly.pdbx_seq_one_letter_code
_entity_poly.pdbx_strand_id
1 'polypeptide(L)'
;MRRNIIISLALVLMASCQEFQPVFTGDYDDPAGYEKVELQPTHTIAQLADMYVNGKPWTIDEEIIIKGVVSTTDKPGNFYKSFYIQDETGGMEIKIGKNGLYNDYKPGQTVYIKCNGLTLGMYGFKSGNYGGNGMVQLGYSDPTGEYETSYIEVPLIIDTHIIRGEIGDELVPEVITEADLPGTNATLETCPYIGKLVTLKGLKYANETFTLLYLDSNKDKKASWNRIFLSDKTLGITTWAMSESKMKEYITSGIWDSCTVGSGSDNFGKVGSLKGDGSYPTIEKAAYSVSQYFKMGNKEIQIRTSGFSKFADTEIDPEVLAGNKTIDVTGILTLYQGSVQFILLDIDGVKVNE
;
A
#
# COMPACT_ATOMS: atom_id res chain seq x y z
N MET A 1 -3.08 -53.34 44.88
CA MET A 1 -2.75 -51.90 45.02
C MET A 1 -2.25 -51.24 43.75
N ARG A 2 -1.31 -51.79 42.95
CA ARG A 2 -0.75 -51.14 41.77
C ARG A 2 -1.77 -50.88 40.60
N ARG A 3 -2.79 -51.74 40.46
CA ARG A 3 -3.78 -51.62 39.37
C ARG A 3 -4.80 -50.48 39.56
N ASN A 4 -5.11 -50.19 40.82
CA ASN A 4 -6.06 -49.11 41.13
C ASN A 4 -5.41 -47.71 41.04
N ILE A 5 -4.09 -47.61 41.25
CA ILE A 5 -3.34 -46.36 41.12
C ILE A 5 -3.23 -45.93 39.63
N ILE A 6 -3.07 -46.89 38.71
CA ILE A 6 -3.00 -46.62 37.26
C ILE A 6 -4.36 -46.14 36.74
N ILE A 7 -5.47 -46.69 37.21
CA ILE A 7 -6.83 -46.27 36.83
C ILE A 7 -7.14 -44.85 37.36
N SER A 8 -6.71 -44.54 38.58
CA SER A 8 -6.88 -43.20 39.14
C SER A 8 -6.02 -42.16 38.42
N LEU A 9 -4.81 -42.53 37.99
CA LEU A 9 -3.93 -41.61 37.22
C LEU A 9 -4.46 -41.37 35.78
N ALA A 10 -5.06 -42.40 35.15
CA ALA A 10 -5.69 -42.29 33.85
C ALA A 10 -6.96 -41.41 33.89
N LEU A 11 -7.73 -41.48 34.98
CA LEU A 11 -8.90 -40.62 35.19
C LEU A 11 -8.55 -39.15 35.42
N VAL A 12 -7.41 -38.86 36.06
CA VAL A 12 -6.91 -37.49 36.28
C VAL A 12 -6.38 -36.90 34.97
N LEU A 13 -5.79 -37.72 34.08
CA LEU A 13 -5.33 -37.26 32.76
C LEU A 13 -6.48 -36.99 31.79
N MET A 14 -7.63 -37.64 31.94
CA MET A 14 -8.80 -37.37 31.12
C MET A 14 -9.60 -36.13 31.56
N ALA A 15 -9.47 -35.73 32.83
CA ALA A 15 -10.09 -34.51 33.34
C ALA A 15 -9.33 -33.21 32.97
N SER A 16 -8.12 -33.33 32.40
CA SER A 16 -7.33 -32.16 31.96
C SER A 16 -7.57 -31.76 30.53
N CYS A 17 -8.36 -32.51 29.75
CA CYS A 17 -8.93 -32.05 28.48
C CYS A 17 -10.23 -31.29 28.78
N GLN A 18 -10.15 -30.19 29.50
CA GLN A 18 -11.16 -29.14 29.28
C GLN A 18 -10.97 -28.68 27.85
N GLU A 19 -12.03 -28.78 27.07
CA GLU A 19 -12.07 -28.17 25.75
C GLU A 19 -11.49 -26.75 25.89
N PHE A 20 -10.42 -26.49 25.18
CA PHE A 20 -9.90 -25.15 25.05
C PHE A 20 -11.01 -24.36 24.38
N GLN A 21 -11.87 -23.76 25.17
CA GLN A 21 -12.78 -22.76 24.65
C GLN A 21 -11.91 -21.56 24.33
N PRO A 22 -11.79 -21.18 23.04
CA PRO A 22 -11.11 -19.94 22.70
C PRO A 22 -11.79 -18.83 23.50
N VAL A 23 -11.00 -18.02 24.17
CA VAL A 23 -11.47 -16.89 24.99
C VAL A 23 -12.26 -15.88 24.16
N PHE A 24 -12.31 -16.07 22.85
CA PHE A 24 -13.02 -15.26 21.88
C PHE A 24 -14.19 -16.05 21.28
N THR A 25 -15.34 -15.95 21.91
CA THR A 25 -16.64 -16.36 21.35
C THR A 25 -17.38 -15.17 20.70
N GLY A 26 -16.69 -14.11 20.39
CA GLY A 26 -17.21 -12.98 19.65
C GLY A 26 -17.11 -13.20 18.13
N ASP A 27 -18.05 -12.65 17.42
CA ASP A 27 -18.00 -12.55 15.97
C ASP A 27 -16.64 -11.93 15.58
N TYR A 28 -15.88 -12.59 14.70
CA TYR A 28 -14.57 -12.08 14.27
C TYR A 28 -14.65 -10.73 13.56
N ASP A 29 -15.84 -10.28 13.23
CA ASP A 29 -16.13 -8.99 12.59
C ASP A 29 -16.30 -7.84 13.58
N ASP A 30 -16.51 -8.12 14.87
CA ASP A 30 -16.49 -7.11 15.92
C ASP A 30 -15.25 -7.34 16.82
N PRO A 31 -14.19 -6.51 16.72
CA PRO A 31 -13.02 -6.65 17.58
C PRO A 31 -13.47 -6.47 19.02
N ALA A 32 -13.66 -7.60 19.70
CA ALA A 32 -14.17 -7.64 21.06
C ALA A 32 -13.27 -6.79 21.97
N GLY A 33 -13.87 -5.85 22.65
CA GLY A 33 -13.27 -5.17 23.79
C GLY A 33 -12.68 -3.79 23.54
N TYR A 34 -12.98 -3.10 22.43
CA TYR A 34 -12.70 -1.67 22.38
C TYR A 34 -13.95 -0.85 22.76
N GLU A 35 -13.75 0.22 23.49
CA GLU A 35 -14.78 1.18 23.80
C GLU A 35 -15.02 2.09 22.58
N LYS A 36 -16.26 2.06 22.06
CA LYS A 36 -16.66 2.97 20.97
C LYS A 36 -16.70 4.39 21.51
N VAL A 37 -15.86 5.25 20.96
CA VAL A 37 -15.78 6.65 21.37
C VAL A 37 -16.21 7.54 20.22
N GLU A 38 -17.04 8.52 20.49
CA GLU A 38 -17.39 9.58 19.55
C GLU A 38 -16.71 10.88 19.98
N LEU A 39 -15.94 11.48 19.05
CA LEU A 39 -15.31 12.78 19.25
C LEU A 39 -15.87 13.79 18.24
N GLN A 40 -15.77 15.06 18.59
CA GLN A 40 -16.10 16.14 17.66
C GLN A 40 -14.87 16.47 16.83
N PRO A 41 -14.90 16.28 15.49
CA PRO A 41 -13.79 16.69 14.63
C PRO A 41 -13.71 18.22 14.60
N THR A 42 -12.48 18.73 14.56
CA THR A 42 -12.20 20.17 14.44
C THR A 42 -11.94 20.57 12.98
N HIS A 43 -11.43 19.62 12.18
CA HIS A 43 -11.07 19.82 10.78
C HIS A 43 -11.54 18.63 9.93
N THR A 44 -11.79 18.91 8.65
CA THR A 44 -11.93 17.86 7.63
C THR A 44 -10.56 17.36 7.18
N ILE A 45 -10.53 16.24 6.45
CA ILE A 45 -9.28 15.71 5.89
C ILE A 45 -8.63 16.72 4.93
N ALA A 46 -9.41 17.38 4.06
CA ALA A 46 -8.86 18.40 3.16
C ALA A 46 -8.32 19.63 3.92
N GLN A 47 -9.03 20.11 4.94
CA GLN A 47 -8.54 21.23 5.74
C GLN A 47 -7.19 20.92 6.41
N LEU A 48 -7.02 19.70 6.95
CA LEU A 48 -5.72 19.29 7.49
C LEU A 48 -4.66 19.19 6.39
N ALA A 49 -5.00 18.59 5.25
CA ALA A 49 -4.06 18.43 4.15
C ALA A 49 -3.57 19.77 3.57
N ASP A 50 -4.44 20.77 3.53
CA ASP A 50 -4.11 22.13 3.04
C ASP A 50 -3.14 22.89 3.96
N MET A 51 -2.98 22.45 5.21
CA MET A 51 -1.98 23.04 6.13
C MET A 51 -0.55 22.58 5.79
N TYR A 52 -0.39 21.55 4.97
CA TYR A 52 0.93 21.10 4.53
C TYR A 52 1.55 22.07 3.52
N VAL A 53 2.82 22.39 3.75
CA VAL A 53 3.63 23.19 2.82
C VAL A 53 4.69 22.29 2.18
N ASN A 54 4.74 22.27 0.85
CA ASN A 54 5.66 21.43 0.08
C ASN A 54 7.10 21.50 0.60
N GLY A 55 7.64 20.33 0.97
CA GLY A 55 9.01 20.18 1.48
C GLY A 55 9.22 20.66 2.91
N LYS A 56 8.14 20.92 3.62
CA LYS A 56 8.18 21.32 5.04
C LYS A 56 7.25 20.42 5.84
N PRO A 57 7.69 19.21 6.19
CA PRO A 57 6.89 18.36 7.06
C PRO A 57 6.65 19.09 8.38
N TRP A 58 5.40 19.04 8.86
CA TRP A 58 4.99 19.76 10.04
C TRP A 58 4.56 18.80 11.14
N THR A 59 5.28 18.82 12.26
CA THR A 59 4.81 18.18 13.48
C THR A 59 3.75 19.07 14.11
N ILE A 60 2.52 18.57 14.11
CA ILE A 60 1.34 19.31 14.51
C ILE A 60 1.40 19.61 16.00
N ASP A 61 1.35 20.87 16.35
CA ASP A 61 1.40 21.40 17.72
C ASP A 61 0.04 22.00 18.17
N GLU A 62 -0.99 21.80 17.34
CA GLU A 62 -2.37 22.25 17.57
C GLU A 62 -3.27 21.08 17.92
N GLU A 63 -4.36 21.35 18.67
CA GLU A 63 -5.38 20.37 19.02
C GLU A 63 -6.34 20.14 17.84
N ILE A 64 -5.83 19.40 16.85
CA ILE A 64 -6.59 19.02 15.66
C ILE A 64 -7.13 17.61 15.80
N ILE A 65 -8.41 17.44 15.51
CA ILE A 65 -9.08 16.14 15.41
C ILE A 65 -9.72 16.05 14.04
N ILE A 66 -9.35 15.03 13.26
CA ILE A 66 -10.06 14.69 12.03
C ILE A 66 -10.87 13.41 12.24
N LYS A 67 -11.94 13.26 11.44
CA LYS A 67 -12.78 12.07 11.39
C LYS A 67 -12.74 11.52 9.98
N GLY A 68 -12.66 10.20 9.86
CA GLY A 68 -12.79 9.52 8.56
C GLY A 68 -13.32 8.11 8.72
N VAL A 69 -13.73 7.51 7.61
CA VAL A 69 -14.13 6.11 7.54
C VAL A 69 -12.98 5.32 6.93
N VAL A 70 -12.61 4.22 7.57
CA VAL A 70 -11.56 3.32 7.06
C VAL A 70 -12.00 2.72 5.72
N SER A 71 -11.18 2.89 4.69
CA SER A 71 -11.49 2.47 3.32
C SER A 71 -10.66 1.29 2.83
N THR A 72 -9.65 0.86 3.61
CA THR A 72 -8.71 -0.20 3.19
C THR A 72 -8.55 -1.28 4.26
N THR A 73 -8.03 -2.43 3.82
CA THR A 73 -7.59 -3.51 4.68
C THR A 73 -6.22 -4.01 4.23
N ASP A 74 -5.35 -4.36 5.17
CA ASP A 74 -4.06 -4.98 4.87
C ASP A 74 -4.13 -6.51 4.74
N LYS A 75 -5.34 -7.11 4.87
CA LYS A 75 -5.56 -8.56 4.82
C LYS A 75 -5.10 -9.21 3.49
N PRO A 76 -5.28 -8.59 2.31
CA PRO A 76 -4.73 -9.10 1.05
C PRO A 76 -3.22 -8.90 0.90
N GLY A 77 -2.58 -8.07 1.72
CA GLY A 77 -1.13 -7.84 1.74
C GLY A 77 -0.61 -6.80 0.75
N ASN A 78 -1.48 -6.02 0.11
CA ASN A 78 -1.05 -4.93 -0.77
C ASN A 78 -0.81 -3.61 -0.02
N PHE A 79 -1.39 -3.45 1.16
CA PHE A 79 -1.10 -2.37 2.10
C PHE A 79 -0.17 -2.89 3.20
N TYR A 80 0.74 -2.05 3.64
CA TYR A 80 1.74 -2.42 4.63
C TYR A 80 1.95 -1.31 5.66
N LYS A 81 1.63 -1.61 6.92
CA LYS A 81 1.80 -0.69 8.05
C LYS A 81 1.09 0.65 7.86
N SER A 82 0.00 0.66 7.13
CA SER A 82 -0.86 1.83 6.96
C SER A 82 -2.27 1.41 6.59
N PHE A 83 -3.22 2.28 6.85
CA PHE A 83 -4.55 2.22 6.29
C PHE A 83 -4.98 3.61 5.80
N TYR A 84 -5.99 3.63 4.96
CA TYR A 84 -6.56 4.86 4.43
C TYR A 84 -7.89 5.15 5.11
N ILE A 85 -8.12 6.42 5.38
CA ILE A 85 -9.42 6.95 5.80
C ILE A 85 -9.90 7.95 4.79
N GLN A 86 -11.21 8.11 4.68
CA GLN A 86 -11.81 9.16 3.84
C GLN A 86 -13.01 9.81 4.52
N ASP A 87 -13.25 11.05 4.16
CA ASP A 87 -14.49 11.81 4.39
C ASP A 87 -15.03 12.34 3.06
N GLU A 88 -16.02 13.24 3.10
CA GLU A 88 -16.56 13.87 1.90
C GLU A 88 -15.55 14.73 1.16
N THR A 89 -14.51 15.24 1.84
CA THR A 89 -13.54 16.20 1.30
C THR A 89 -12.31 15.55 0.69
N GLY A 90 -11.97 14.30 1.04
CA GLY A 90 -10.81 13.61 0.52
C GLY A 90 -10.44 12.36 1.29
N GLY A 91 -9.26 11.80 0.98
CA GLY A 91 -8.69 10.68 1.70
C GLY A 91 -7.27 10.96 2.20
N MET A 92 -6.84 10.19 3.20
CA MET A 92 -5.52 10.34 3.81
C MET A 92 -4.97 8.98 4.24
N GLU A 93 -3.68 8.75 4.02
CA GLU A 93 -2.97 7.60 4.56
C GLU A 93 -2.51 7.86 5.98
N ILE A 94 -2.84 6.93 6.88
CA ILE A 94 -2.39 6.93 8.28
C ILE A 94 -1.33 5.85 8.43
N LYS A 95 -0.11 6.24 8.77
CA LYS A 95 1.06 5.36 8.85
C LYS A 95 1.22 4.78 10.25
N ILE A 96 1.02 3.46 10.38
CA ILE A 96 1.04 2.75 11.65
C ILE A 96 2.03 1.58 11.57
N GLY A 97 3.02 1.56 12.45
CA GLY A 97 4.08 0.56 12.47
C GLY A 97 3.67 -0.84 12.95
N LYS A 98 2.41 -1.23 12.74
CA LYS A 98 1.85 -2.51 13.15
C LYS A 98 1.43 -3.32 11.92
N ASN A 99 1.64 -4.63 11.96
CA ASN A 99 1.13 -5.56 10.94
C ASN A 99 -0.24 -6.11 11.35
N GLY A 100 -1.04 -6.51 10.37
CA GLY A 100 -2.36 -7.11 10.62
C GLY A 100 -3.36 -6.09 11.15
N LEU A 101 -3.32 -4.88 10.61
CA LEU A 101 -4.21 -3.77 10.99
C LEU A 101 -5.68 -4.12 10.79
N TYR A 102 -5.99 -5.07 9.88
CA TYR A 102 -7.34 -5.59 9.67
C TYR A 102 -7.97 -6.22 10.92
N ASN A 103 -7.17 -6.57 11.93
CA ASN A 103 -7.70 -7.05 13.22
C ASN A 103 -8.25 -5.90 14.08
N ASP A 104 -7.69 -4.70 13.95
CA ASP A 104 -8.02 -3.54 14.79
C ASP A 104 -8.92 -2.53 14.09
N TYR A 105 -8.77 -2.38 12.77
CA TYR A 105 -9.46 -1.38 11.95
C TYR A 105 -10.15 -2.06 10.78
N LYS A 106 -11.47 -1.91 10.70
CA LYS A 106 -12.29 -2.56 9.67
C LYS A 106 -12.69 -1.56 8.58
N PRO A 107 -12.75 -1.96 7.30
CA PRO A 107 -13.44 -1.16 6.29
C PRO A 107 -14.86 -0.80 6.78
N GLY A 108 -15.27 0.45 6.57
CA GLY A 108 -16.53 0.99 7.10
C GLY A 108 -16.46 1.51 8.54
N GLN A 109 -15.37 1.25 9.26
CA GLN A 109 -15.22 1.75 10.62
C GLN A 109 -14.89 3.24 10.65
N THR A 110 -15.64 4.01 11.43
CA THR A 110 -15.29 5.38 11.77
C THR A 110 -14.07 5.40 12.69
N VAL A 111 -13.12 6.28 12.39
CA VAL A 111 -11.99 6.58 13.28
C VAL A 111 -11.82 8.09 13.43
N TYR A 112 -11.37 8.48 14.62
CA TYR A 112 -10.99 9.86 14.92
C TYR A 112 -9.50 9.90 15.16
N ILE A 113 -8.79 10.80 14.49
CA ILE A 113 -7.35 10.95 14.64
C ILE A 113 -7.06 12.23 15.42
N LYS A 114 -6.45 12.08 16.60
CA LYS A 114 -5.90 13.21 17.37
C LYS A 114 -4.52 13.52 16.83
N CYS A 115 -4.41 14.63 16.10
CA CYS A 115 -3.24 14.93 15.26
C CYS A 115 -2.09 15.59 16.03
N ASN A 116 -2.33 16.19 17.20
CA ASN A 116 -1.29 16.85 18.00
C ASN A 116 -0.13 15.86 18.30
N GLY A 117 1.09 16.23 17.94
CA GLY A 117 2.29 15.38 18.04
C GLY A 117 2.56 14.47 16.83
N LEU A 118 1.60 14.31 15.92
CA LEU A 118 1.82 13.62 14.65
C LEU A 118 2.45 14.56 13.61
N THR A 119 3.04 13.98 12.58
CA THR A 119 3.67 14.73 11.49
C THR A 119 2.87 14.59 10.22
N LEU A 120 2.51 15.74 9.65
CA LEU A 120 1.93 15.87 8.32
C LEU A 120 3.08 16.01 7.32
N GLY A 121 3.08 15.18 6.28
CA GLY A 121 4.09 15.18 5.23
C GLY A 121 3.55 14.62 3.93
N MET A 122 4.37 14.60 2.89
CA MET A 122 3.96 14.19 1.55
C MET A 122 4.68 12.92 1.10
N TYR A 123 3.91 11.97 0.54
CA TYR A 123 4.47 10.76 -0.04
C TYR A 123 5.35 11.07 -1.25
N GLY A 124 6.53 10.46 -1.26
CA GLY A 124 7.47 10.60 -2.36
C GLY A 124 8.15 11.95 -2.45
N PHE A 125 7.86 12.90 -1.53
CA PHE A 125 8.56 14.16 -1.48
C PHE A 125 9.98 13.94 -0.93
N LYS A 126 10.97 14.43 -1.68
CA LYS A 126 12.35 14.60 -1.22
C LYS A 126 12.72 16.05 -1.42
N SER A 127 13.56 16.60 -0.54
CA SER A 127 14.05 17.96 -0.69
C SER A 127 14.69 18.11 -2.09
N GLY A 128 14.09 18.96 -2.94
CA GLY A 128 14.55 19.15 -4.31
C GLY A 128 13.57 18.72 -5.39
N ASN A 129 12.29 18.84 -5.13
CA ASN A 129 11.16 18.77 -6.08
C ASN A 129 11.37 17.91 -7.35
N TYR A 130 10.73 16.75 -7.39
CA TYR A 130 10.87 15.76 -8.45
C TYR A 130 9.72 15.72 -9.44
N GLY A 131 9.10 16.83 -9.74
CA GLY A 131 8.17 16.88 -10.85
C GLY A 131 6.70 17.07 -10.50
N GLY A 132 6.32 17.10 -9.21
CA GLY A 132 4.94 17.37 -8.82
C GLY A 132 4.58 16.87 -7.42
N ASN A 133 3.31 17.04 -7.04
CA ASN A 133 2.82 16.66 -5.73
C ASN A 133 2.72 15.13 -5.58
N GLY A 134 2.78 14.69 -4.34
CA GLY A 134 2.35 13.38 -3.89
C GLY A 134 1.10 13.51 -3.02
N MET A 135 0.67 12.40 -2.44
CA MET A 135 -0.42 12.40 -1.47
C MET A 135 0.09 12.83 -0.09
N VAL A 136 -0.67 13.68 0.58
CA VAL A 136 -0.39 14.05 1.98
C VAL A 136 -0.70 12.87 2.90
N GLN A 137 0.19 12.61 3.85
CA GLN A 137 0.15 11.48 4.79
C GLN A 137 0.28 11.98 6.21
N LEU A 138 -0.23 11.20 7.15
CA LEU A 138 -0.10 11.43 8.58
C LEU A 138 0.63 10.27 9.26
N GLY A 139 1.66 10.59 10.05
CA GLY A 139 2.46 9.60 10.76
C GLY A 139 3.33 10.27 11.81
N TYR A 140 4.53 9.77 12.03
CA TYR A 140 5.57 10.43 12.81
C TYR A 140 6.63 11.06 11.92
N SER A 141 7.42 11.96 12.49
CA SER A 141 8.62 12.49 11.86
C SER A 141 9.60 11.35 11.58
N ASP A 142 10.17 11.33 10.38
CA ASP A 142 11.22 10.36 10.06
C ASP A 142 12.54 10.77 10.72
N PRO A 143 13.07 9.97 11.68
CA PRO A 143 14.31 10.30 12.36
C PRO A 143 15.54 10.27 11.45
N THR A 144 15.44 9.60 10.29
CA THR A 144 16.53 9.53 9.31
C THR A 144 16.58 10.75 8.40
N GLY A 145 15.48 11.50 8.29
CA GLY A 145 15.29 12.59 7.35
C GLY A 145 15.28 12.16 5.88
N GLU A 146 15.16 10.85 5.62
CA GLU A 146 15.04 10.34 4.25
C GLU A 146 13.64 10.59 3.69
N TYR A 147 12.62 10.49 4.54
CA TYR A 147 11.22 10.73 4.21
C TYR A 147 10.66 11.83 5.11
N GLU A 148 9.53 12.38 4.72
CA GLU A 148 8.86 13.39 5.53
C GLU A 148 8.08 12.78 6.69
N THR A 149 7.60 11.55 6.52
CA THR A 149 6.84 10.84 7.55
C THR A 149 7.33 9.41 7.75
N SER A 150 7.29 8.96 8.98
CA SER A 150 7.54 7.59 9.41
C SER A 150 6.29 7.00 10.07
N TYR A 151 6.38 5.81 10.64
CA TYR A 151 5.27 5.10 11.25
C TYR A 151 5.10 5.43 12.73
N ILE A 152 3.85 5.43 13.20
CA ILE A 152 3.53 5.43 14.63
C ILE A 152 3.73 4.00 15.12
N GLU A 153 4.84 3.70 15.82
CA GLU A 153 5.25 2.30 16.09
C GLU A 153 4.83 1.78 17.46
N VAL A 154 4.64 2.68 18.46
CA VAL A 154 4.35 2.27 19.84
C VAL A 154 2.84 2.05 20.03
N PRO A 155 2.37 0.84 20.42
CA PRO A 155 0.94 0.55 20.53
C PRO A 155 0.17 1.54 21.41
N LEU A 156 0.71 1.89 22.57
CA LEU A 156 0.09 2.87 23.47
C LEU A 156 -0.09 4.24 22.80
N ILE A 157 0.85 4.65 21.97
CA ILE A 157 0.79 5.90 21.23
C ILE A 157 -0.23 5.78 20.09
N ILE A 158 -0.27 4.66 19.39
CA ILE A 158 -1.32 4.38 18.39
C ILE A 158 -2.69 4.56 19.01
N ASP A 159 -2.96 3.91 20.14
CA ASP A 159 -4.25 3.96 20.85
C ASP A 159 -4.58 5.37 21.39
N THR A 160 -3.56 6.20 21.64
CA THR A 160 -3.75 7.59 22.07
C THR A 160 -4.18 8.49 20.92
N HIS A 161 -3.68 8.26 19.72
CA HIS A 161 -3.95 9.09 18.55
C HIS A 161 -5.13 8.57 17.72
N ILE A 162 -5.29 7.25 17.60
CA ILE A 162 -6.31 6.65 16.72
C ILE A 162 -7.44 6.07 17.55
N ILE A 163 -8.50 6.84 17.66
CA ILE A 163 -9.67 6.51 18.46
C ILE A 163 -10.69 5.81 17.55
N ARG A 164 -11.05 4.58 17.93
CA ARG A 164 -11.99 3.75 17.17
C ARG A 164 -13.43 4.14 17.50
N GLY A 165 -14.18 4.50 16.48
CA GLY A 165 -15.61 4.74 16.54
C GLY A 165 -16.41 3.51 16.11
N GLU A 166 -17.62 3.74 15.66
CA GLU A 166 -18.56 2.69 15.24
C GLU A 166 -18.13 2.06 13.93
N ILE A 167 -18.38 0.74 13.80
CA ILE A 167 -18.27 0.01 12.53
C ILE A 167 -19.62 0.16 11.82
N GLY A 168 -19.60 0.83 10.68
CA GLY A 168 -20.74 0.98 9.78
C GLY A 168 -20.61 0.09 8.55
N ASP A 169 -21.43 0.37 7.55
CA ASP A 169 -21.36 -0.29 6.25
C ASP A 169 -20.04 0.05 5.54
N GLU A 170 -19.54 -0.90 4.75
CA GLU A 170 -18.38 -0.65 3.89
C GLU A 170 -18.69 0.46 2.88
N LEU A 171 -17.68 1.24 2.57
CA LEU A 171 -17.81 2.33 1.61
C LEU A 171 -18.11 1.81 0.22
N VAL A 172 -19.06 2.44 -0.46
CA VAL A 172 -19.34 2.19 -1.87
C VAL A 172 -18.36 3.03 -2.70
N PRO A 173 -17.48 2.40 -3.53
CA PRO A 173 -16.52 3.14 -4.33
C PRO A 173 -17.22 4.06 -5.34
N GLU A 174 -16.81 5.32 -5.39
CA GLU A 174 -17.27 6.24 -6.42
C GLU A 174 -16.66 5.88 -7.77
N VAL A 175 -17.48 5.89 -8.84
CA VAL A 175 -16.98 5.71 -10.21
C VAL A 175 -16.53 7.08 -10.72
N ILE A 176 -15.26 7.20 -11.05
CA ILE A 176 -14.68 8.45 -11.57
C ILE A 176 -14.24 8.32 -13.03
N THR A 177 -14.10 9.44 -13.70
CA THR A 177 -13.75 9.57 -15.12
C THR A 177 -12.34 10.12 -15.32
N GLU A 178 -11.86 10.16 -16.58
CA GLU A 178 -10.57 10.78 -16.91
C GLU A 178 -10.47 12.24 -16.41
N ALA A 179 -11.57 12.98 -16.47
CA ALA A 179 -11.61 14.38 -16.04
C ALA A 179 -11.42 14.58 -14.53
N ASP A 180 -11.73 13.55 -13.74
CA ASP A 180 -11.63 13.56 -12.28
C ASP A 180 -10.24 13.13 -11.80
N LEU A 181 -9.36 12.67 -12.69
CA LEU A 181 -8.02 12.24 -12.33
C LEU A 181 -7.14 13.44 -11.96
N PRO A 182 -6.28 13.31 -10.94
CA PRO A 182 -5.45 14.41 -10.48
C PRO A 182 -4.45 14.89 -11.55
N GLY A 183 -4.25 16.19 -11.59
CA GLY A 183 -3.13 16.79 -12.32
C GLY A 183 -1.82 16.71 -11.52
N THR A 184 -0.71 17.06 -12.14
CA THR A 184 0.65 16.96 -11.59
C THR A 184 0.82 17.64 -10.22
N ASN A 185 0.16 18.76 -10.00
CA ASN A 185 0.22 19.50 -8.73
C ASN A 185 -1.13 19.52 -8.00
N ALA A 186 -1.92 18.47 -8.15
CA ALA A 186 -3.21 18.40 -7.49
C ALA A 186 -3.07 18.35 -5.96
N THR A 187 -4.04 18.96 -5.32
CA THR A 187 -4.30 18.92 -3.86
C THR A 187 -5.70 18.35 -3.63
N LEU A 188 -6.10 18.14 -2.39
CA LEU A 188 -7.48 17.71 -2.10
C LEU A 188 -8.52 18.77 -2.49
N GLU A 189 -8.16 20.06 -2.49
CA GLU A 189 -9.02 21.14 -2.97
C GLU A 189 -9.31 20.99 -4.49
N THR A 190 -8.30 20.61 -5.28
CA THR A 190 -8.42 20.52 -6.74
C THR A 190 -8.82 19.14 -7.24
N CYS A 191 -8.63 18.10 -6.42
CA CYS A 191 -9.03 16.72 -6.70
C CYS A 191 -9.38 15.99 -5.40
N PRO A 192 -10.65 16.01 -4.97
CA PRO A 192 -11.08 15.40 -3.70
C PRO A 192 -11.07 13.86 -3.74
N TYR A 193 -10.74 13.26 -4.86
CA TYR A 193 -10.62 11.79 -4.99
C TYR A 193 -9.27 11.24 -4.56
N ILE A 194 -8.25 12.09 -4.37
CA ILE A 194 -6.95 11.64 -3.87
C ILE A 194 -7.12 11.01 -2.49
N GLY A 195 -6.58 9.81 -2.29
CA GLY A 195 -6.68 9.03 -1.07
C GLY A 195 -8.01 8.31 -0.86
N LYS A 196 -9.02 8.52 -1.74
CA LYS A 196 -10.33 7.86 -1.66
C LYS A 196 -10.35 6.51 -2.37
N LEU A 197 -11.27 5.68 -1.91
CA LEU A 197 -11.71 4.45 -2.56
C LEU A 197 -12.57 4.80 -3.77
N VAL A 198 -12.09 4.46 -4.97
CA VAL A 198 -12.78 4.75 -6.22
C VAL A 198 -12.74 3.57 -7.19
N THR A 199 -13.62 3.60 -8.17
CA THR A 199 -13.58 2.67 -9.32
C THR A 199 -13.23 3.43 -10.59
N LEU A 200 -12.20 2.97 -11.29
CA LEU A 200 -11.80 3.42 -12.62
C LEU A 200 -12.32 2.42 -13.64
N LYS A 201 -12.99 2.90 -14.69
CA LYS A 201 -13.60 2.03 -15.70
C LYS A 201 -12.93 2.13 -17.05
N GLY A 202 -12.92 1.00 -17.77
CA GLY A 202 -12.50 0.94 -19.16
C GLY A 202 -11.00 1.21 -19.36
N LEU A 203 -10.16 0.82 -18.39
CA LEU A 203 -8.72 1.00 -18.49
C LEU A 203 -8.14 0.11 -19.57
N LYS A 204 -7.36 0.70 -20.47
CA LYS A 204 -6.62 0.00 -21.52
C LYS A 204 -5.17 -0.20 -21.10
N TYR A 205 -4.64 -1.41 -21.31
CA TYR A 205 -3.24 -1.69 -21.00
C TYR A 205 -2.30 -0.81 -21.83
N ALA A 206 -1.35 -0.18 -21.16
CA ALA A 206 -0.38 0.72 -21.82
C ALA A 206 0.81 -0.04 -22.43
N ASN A 207 0.87 -1.37 -22.24
CA ASN A 207 1.99 -2.21 -22.66
C ASN A 207 3.31 -1.73 -22.05
N GLU A 208 3.27 -1.39 -20.78
CA GLU A 208 4.42 -0.96 -20.00
C GLU A 208 4.36 -1.55 -18.60
N THR A 209 5.52 -1.99 -18.12
CA THR A 209 5.70 -2.58 -16.79
C THR A 209 6.97 -2.00 -16.18
N PHE A 210 6.94 -1.76 -14.87
CA PHE A 210 8.11 -1.32 -14.13
C PHE A 210 8.37 -2.23 -12.93
N THR A 211 9.63 -2.59 -12.72
CA THR A 211 10.13 -3.18 -11.46
C THR A 211 11.51 -2.66 -11.15
N LEU A 212 11.98 -2.90 -9.93
CA LEU A 212 13.26 -2.40 -9.44
C LEU A 212 14.10 -3.52 -8.84
N LEU A 213 15.34 -3.61 -9.28
CA LEU A 213 16.37 -4.44 -8.67
C LEU A 213 17.50 -3.55 -8.14
N TYR A 214 18.18 -4.00 -7.10
CA TYR A 214 19.39 -3.37 -6.59
C TYR A 214 20.62 -4.19 -6.98
N LEU A 215 21.78 -3.53 -7.12
CA LEU A 215 23.03 -4.20 -7.42
C LEU A 215 23.73 -4.74 -6.17
N ASP A 216 23.35 -4.27 -5.00
CA ASP A 216 23.83 -4.79 -3.72
C ASP A 216 22.69 -5.25 -2.80
N SER A 217 23.01 -6.12 -1.84
CA SER A 217 22.04 -6.65 -0.87
C SER A 217 21.57 -5.63 0.17
N ASN A 218 22.31 -4.54 0.37
CA ASN A 218 21.93 -3.49 1.31
C ASN A 218 20.83 -2.59 0.76
N LYS A 219 20.52 -2.74 -0.56
CA LYS A 219 19.47 -1.94 -1.23
C LYS A 219 19.65 -0.44 -1.02
N ASP A 220 20.92 0.03 -1.08
CA ASP A 220 21.23 1.44 -0.91
C ASP A 220 20.53 2.28 -1.99
N LYS A 221 19.50 2.98 -1.59
CA LYS A 221 18.67 3.80 -2.48
C LYS A 221 19.32 5.12 -2.87
N LYS A 222 20.41 5.52 -2.21
CA LYS A 222 21.06 6.82 -2.44
C LYS A 222 21.99 6.81 -3.66
N ALA A 223 22.53 5.64 -4.00
CA ALA A 223 23.42 5.50 -5.14
C ALA A 223 22.63 5.10 -6.39
N SER A 224 22.52 5.98 -7.38
CA SER A 224 21.81 5.71 -8.65
C SER A 224 22.42 4.52 -9.41
N TRP A 225 23.74 4.34 -9.34
CA TRP A 225 24.46 3.22 -9.95
C TRP A 225 24.15 1.87 -9.30
N ASN A 226 23.55 1.86 -8.13
CA ASN A 226 23.20 0.66 -7.37
C ASN A 226 21.79 0.13 -7.69
N ARG A 227 21.10 0.71 -8.68
CA ARG A 227 19.74 0.34 -9.04
C ARG A 227 19.60 0.02 -10.50
N ILE A 228 18.87 -1.05 -10.79
CA ILE A 228 18.41 -1.41 -12.13
C ILE A 228 16.94 -1.08 -12.19
N PHE A 229 16.59 -0.10 -12.99
CA PHE A 229 15.20 0.20 -13.32
C PHE A 229 14.83 -0.63 -14.54
N LEU A 230 13.96 -1.60 -14.34
CA LEU A 230 13.39 -2.37 -15.43
C LEU A 230 12.07 -1.70 -15.81
N SER A 231 12.12 -0.83 -16.78
CA SER A 231 10.97 -0.12 -17.36
C SER A 231 11.02 -0.34 -18.86
N ASP A 232 10.45 -1.45 -19.31
CA ASP A 232 10.49 -1.82 -20.72
C ASP A 232 9.27 -2.68 -21.05
N LYS A 233 8.77 -2.57 -22.27
CA LYS A 233 7.72 -3.43 -22.84
C LYS A 233 8.13 -4.89 -22.94
N THR A 234 9.45 -5.16 -22.84
CA THR A 234 10.03 -6.48 -22.99
C THR A 234 10.25 -7.22 -21.67
N LEU A 235 9.81 -6.67 -20.53
CA LEU A 235 9.99 -7.34 -19.22
C LEU A 235 9.27 -8.69 -19.13
N GLY A 236 8.23 -8.90 -19.92
CA GLY A 236 7.50 -10.16 -19.96
C GLY A 236 6.73 -10.48 -18.68
N ILE A 237 6.49 -9.50 -17.81
CA ILE A 237 5.73 -9.67 -16.58
C ILE A 237 4.26 -9.63 -16.93
N THR A 238 3.58 -10.76 -16.75
CA THR A 238 2.16 -10.95 -17.08
C THR A 238 1.25 -10.96 -15.85
N THR A 239 1.84 -10.81 -14.66
CA THR A 239 1.16 -10.85 -13.37
C THR A 239 1.02 -9.46 -12.76
N TRP A 240 0.11 -9.29 -11.80
CA TRP A 240 -0.07 -8.00 -11.11
C TRP A 240 1.15 -7.57 -10.29
N ALA A 241 1.84 -8.56 -9.69
CA ALA A 241 3.13 -8.38 -9.03
C ALA A 241 3.96 -9.66 -9.22
N MET A 242 5.02 -9.81 -8.45
CA MET A 242 5.78 -11.06 -8.41
C MET A 242 6.10 -11.42 -6.96
N SER A 243 5.69 -12.61 -6.51
CA SER A 243 6.17 -13.18 -5.27
C SER A 243 7.68 -13.40 -5.30
N GLU A 244 8.28 -13.73 -4.17
CA GLU A 244 9.71 -14.05 -4.09
C GLU A 244 10.09 -15.17 -5.05
N SER A 245 9.28 -16.24 -5.12
CA SER A 245 9.52 -17.38 -6.01
C SER A 245 9.45 -17.00 -7.48
N LYS A 246 8.44 -16.22 -7.86
CA LYS A 246 8.27 -15.73 -9.24
C LYS A 246 9.40 -14.77 -9.64
N MET A 247 9.78 -13.87 -8.77
CA MET A 247 10.91 -12.95 -8.97
C MET A 247 12.22 -13.73 -9.18
N LYS A 248 12.46 -14.76 -8.36
CA LYS A 248 13.63 -15.63 -8.49
C LYS A 248 13.66 -16.38 -9.83
N GLU A 249 12.51 -16.89 -10.28
CA GLU A 249 12.38 -17.53 -11.59
C GLU A 249 12.80 -16.57 -12.72
N TYR A 250 12.28 -15.34 -12.73
CA TYR A 250 12.61 -14.34 -13.74
C TYR A 250 14.09 -13.95 -13.73
N ILE A 251 14.68 -13.75 -12.56
CA ILE A 251 16.11 -13.43 -12.42
C ILE A 251 16.95 -14.59 -12.96
N THR A 252 16.65 -15.84 -12.59
CA THR A 252 17.45 -17.01 -12.96
C THR A 252 17.25 -17.46 -14.41
N SER A 253 16.09 -17.18 -15.00
CA SER A 253 15.81 -17.51 -16.41
C SER A 253 16.63 -16.68 -17.39
N GLY A 254 17.14 -15.51 -16.97
CA GLY A 254 17.83 -14.56 -17.84
C GLY A 254 16.92 -13.81 -18.80
N ILE A 255 15.61 -13.85 -18.59
CA ILE A 255 14.63 -13.13 -19.45
C ILE A 255 14.93 -11.62 -19.51
N TRP A 256 15.55 -11.07 -18.48
CA TRP A 256 15.90 -9.65 -18.41
C TRP A 256 17.33 -9.34 -18.88
N ASP A 257 18.09 -10.32 -19.35
CA ASP A 257 19.49 -10.09 -19.78
C ASP A 257 19.63 -9.01 -20.86
N SER A 258 18.63 -8.86 -21.71
CA SER A 258 18.61 -7.83 -22.75
C SER A 258 18.16 -6.44 -22.27
N CYS A 259 17.58 -6.34 -21.05
CA CYS A 259 17.13 -5.07 -20.50
C CYS A 259 18.32 -4.16 -20.16
N THR A 260 18.07 -2.85 -20.20
CA THR A 260 19.09 -1.84 -19.88
C THR A 260 19.18 -1.64 -18.37
N VAL A 261 20.41 -1.51 -17.87
CA VAL A 261 20.73 -1.13 -16.50
C VAL A 261 20.73 0.40 -16.40
N GLY A 262 19.98 0.94 -15.45
CA GLY A 262 19.87 2.37 -15.22
C GLY A 262 18.58 2.97 -15.78
N SER A 263 18.44 4.27 -15.68
CA SER A 263 17.27 5.02 -16.15
C SER A 263 17.70 6.34 -16.81
N GLY A 264 16.97 6.77 -17.82
CA GLY A 264 17.24 8.02 -18.52
C GLY A 264 18.61 8.05 -19.17
N SER A 265 19.46 9.03 -18.81
CA SER A 265 20.83 9.16 -19.30
C SER A 265 21.82 8.16 -18.68
N ASP A 266 21.44 7.50 -17.58
CA ASP A 266 22.30 6.60 -16.81
C ASP A 266 22.22 5.18 -17.40
N ASN A 267 22.88 4.98 -18.53
CA ASN A 267 22.95 3.68 -19.19
C ASN A 267 24.24 2.96 -18.80
N PHE A 268 24.13 1.95 -17.95
CA PHE A 268 25.26 1.12 -17.48
C PHE A 268 25.37 -0.21 -18.26
N GLY A 269 24.79 -0.29 -19.43
CA GLY A 269 24.83 -1.48 -20.27
C GLY A 269 23.62 -2.38 -20.11
N LYS A 270 23.81 -3.68 -20.36
CA LYS A 270 22.75 -4.68 -20.28
C LYS A 270 22.84 -5.51 -19.00
N VAL A 271 21.67 -5.93 -18.47
CA VAL A 271 21.61 -6.79 -17.27
C VAL A 271 22.48 -8.04 -17.44
N GLY A 272 22.43 -8.68 -18.62
CA GLY A 272 23.21 -9.88 -18.90
C GLY A 272 24.74 -9.68 -18.81
N SER A 273 25.25 -8.46 -19.05
CA SER A 273 26.68 -8.15 -18.93
C SER A 273 27.19 -8.21 -17.47
N LEU A 274 26.29 -8.10 -16.49
CA LEU A 274 26.63 -8.16 -15.07
C LEU A 274 26.98 -9.57 -14.59
N LYS A 275 26.75 -10.61 -15.42
CA LYS A 275 27.11 -11.99 -15.08
C LYS A 275 28.65 -12.20 -14.95
N GLY A 276 29.40 -11.42 -15.70
CA GLY A 276 30.86 -11.57 -15.76
C GLY A 276 31.61 -11.04 -14.55
N ASP A 277 31.06 -10.05 -13.83
CA ASP A 277 31.70 -9.40 -12.69
C ASP A 277 31.07 -9.76 -11.33
N GLY A 278 30.09 -10.67 -11.32
CA GLY A 278 29.42 -11.12 -10.11
C GLY A 278 28.37 -10.13 -9.57
N SER A 279 28.06 -9.07 -10.30
CA SER A 279 27.03 -8.08 -9.90
C SER A 279 25.63 -8.38 -10.48
N TYR A 280 25.45 -9.55 -11.09
CA TYR A 280 24.15 -9.98 -11.59
C TYR A 280 23.09 -9.99 -10.47
N PRO A 281 21.87 -9.52 -10.74
CA PRO A 281 20.83 -9.44 -9.73
C PRO A 281 20.56 -10.78 -9.04
N THR A 282 20.30 -10.71 -7.75
CA THR A 282 19.84 -11.85 -6.94
C THR A 282 18.53 -11.52 -6.26
N ILE A 283 17.89 -12.53 -5.69
CA ILE A 283 16.61 -12.35 -5.04
C ILE A 283 16.68 -11.41 -3.83
N GLU A 284 17.79 -11.40 -3.11
CA GLU A 284 18.02 -10.52 -1.97
C GLU A 284 18.08 -9.04 -2.38
N LYS A 285 18.36 -8.80 -3.66
CA LYS A 285 18.45 -7.46 -4.26
C LYS A 285 17.13 -6.99 -4.86
N ALA A 286 16.09 -7.82 -4.89
CA ALA A 286 14.80 -7.46 -5.49
C ALA A 286 13.94 -6.56 -4.59
N ALA A 287 13.17 -5.68 -5.21
CA ALA A 287 12.27 -4.78 -4.49
C ALA A 287 10.86 -5.34 -4.25
N TYR A 288 10.52 -6.50 -4.80
CA TYR A 288 9.22 -7.17 -4.67
C TYR A 288 8.00 -6.29 -4.99
N SER A 289 8.13 -5.32 -5.86
CA SER A 289 7.01 -4.51 -6.32
C SER A 289 7.05 -4.39 -7.83
N VAL A 290 5.89 -4.51 -8.44
CA VAL A 290 5.68 -4.34 -9.87
C VAL A 290 4.66 -3.24 -10.07
N SER A 291 4.86 -2.44 -11.08
CA SER A 291 3.87 -1.49 -11.56
C SER A 291 3.47 -1.89 -12.96
N GLN A 292 2.17 -2.04 -13.17
CA GLN A 292 1.58 -2.22 -14.48
C GLN A 292 0.93 -0.88 -14.89
N TYR A 293 1.14 -0.47 -16.14
CA TYR A 293 0.63 0.81 -16.62
C TYR A 293 -0.60 0.61 -17.49
N PHE A 294 -1.60 1.40 -17.19
CA PHE A 294 -2.87 1.45 -17.93
C PHE A 294 -3.18 2.88 -18.34
N LYS A 295 -4.13 3.04 -19.24
CA LYS A 295 -4.64 4.35 -19.67
C LYS A 295 -6.13 4.44 -19.48
N MET A 296 -6.57 5.58 -18.97
CA MET A 296 -7.95 6.04 -19.00
C MET A 296 -8.00 7.23 -19.97
N GLY A 297 -8.52 7.03 -21.17
CA GLY A 297 -8.37 8.02 -22.23
C GLY A 297 -6.90 8.30 -22.55
N ASN A 298 -6.47 9.53 -22.37
CA ASN A 298 -5.07 9.96 -22.57
C ASN A 298 -4.22 9.95 -21.29
N LYS A 299 -4.84 9.75 -20.13
CA LYS A 299 -4.14 9.76 -18.84
C LYS A 299 -3.55 8.39 -18.54
N GLU A 300 -2.26 8.38 -18.20
CA GLU A 300 -1.57 7.19 -17.74
C GLU A 300 -1.78 6.98 -16.24
N ILE A 301 -1.98 5.74 -15.86
CA ILE A 301 -2.24 5.31 -14.49
C ILE A 301 -1.28 4.18 -14.15
N GLN A 302 -0.48 4.40 -13.13
CA GLN A 302 0.42 3.39 -12.60
C GLN A 302 -0.32 2.56 -11.55
N ILE A 303 -0.66 1.31 -11.86
CA ILE A 303 -1.19 0.36 -10.87
C ILE A 303 -0.01 -0.33 -10.21
N ARG A 304 0.22 -0.01 -8.93
CA ARG A 304 1.33 -0.56 -8.15
C ARG A 304 0.84 -1.66 -7.23
N THR A 305 1.48 -2.83 -7.34
CA THR A 305 1.14 -4.00 -6.53
C THR A 305 2.39 -4.53 -5.83
N SER A 306 2.23 -4.90 -4.57
CA SER A 306 3.28 -5.50 -3.75
C SER A 306 3.45 -6.99 -4.05
N GLY A 307 4.68 -7.47 -4.13
CA GLY A 307 4.97 -8.91 -4.20
C GLY A 307 4.64 -9.68 -2.93
N PHE A 308 4.28 -8.99 -1.84
CA PHE A 308 3.77 -9.61 -0.61
C PHE A 308 2.24 -9.76 -0.61
N SER A 309 1.54 -9.23 -1.63
CA SER A 309 0.10 -9.43 -1.75
C SER A 309 -0.23 -10.89 -2.07
N LYS A 310 -1.37 -11.36 -1.58
CA LYS A 310 -1.84 -12.74 -1.82
C LYS A 310 -2.14 -13.01 -3.29
N PHE A 311 -2.32 -11.96 -4.08
CA PHE A 311 -2.60 -12.00 -5.51
C PHE A 311 -1.41 -11.59 -6.39
N ALA A 312 -0.20 -11.54 -5.81
CA ALA A 312 1.00 -11.10 -6.53
C ALA A 312 1.19 -11.82 -7.87
N ASP A 313 1.10 -13.14 -7.85
CA ASP A 313 1.34 -14.00 -9.01
C ASP A 313 0.06 -14.26 -9.85
N THR A 314 -1.03 -13.52 -9.58
CA THR A 314 -2.24 -13.63 -10.38
C THR A 314 -1.98 -13.06 -11.78
N GLU A 315 -2.24 -13.86 -12.80
CA GLU A 315 -2.07 -13.47 -14.19
C GLU A 315 -3.11 -12.40 -14.59
N ILE A 316 -2.66 -11.42 -15.36
CA ILE A 316 -3.53 -10.48 -16.05
C ILE A 316 -4.09 -11.20 -17.28
N ASP A 317 -5.39 -11.03 -17.55
CA ASP A 317 -6.04 -11.64 -18.71
C ASP A 317 -5.22 -11.37 -20.00
N PRO A 318 -4.86 -12.39 -20.78
CA PRO A 318 -4.06 -12.25 -21.99
C PRO A 318 -4.67 -11.30 -23.03
N GLU A 319 -6.00 -11.22 -23.12
CA GLU A 319 -6.70 -10.31 -24.04
C GLU A 319 -6.58 -8.85 -23.56
N VAL A 320 -6.46 -8.63 -22.25
CA VAL A 320 -6.16 -7.30 -21.69
C VAL A 320 -4.73 -6.91 -22.04
N LEU A 321 -3.76 -7.80 -21.83
CA LEU A 321 -2.36 -7.56 -22.19
C LEU A 321 -2.15 -7.36 -23.69
N ALA A 322 -2.94 -8.04 -24.53
CA ALA A 322 -2.97 -7.85 -25.96
C ALA A 322 -3.65 -6.54 -26.40
N GLY A 323 -4.33 -5.85 -25.47
CA GLY A 323 -5.06 -4.61 -25.74
C GLY A 323 -6.42 -4.80 -26.41
N ASN A 324 -6.93 -6.05 -26.44
CA ASN A 324 -8.24 -6.40 -27.04
C ASN A 324 -9.38 -6.15 -26.07
N LYS A 325 -9.10 -6.22 -24.75
CA LYS A 325 -10.07 -5.97 -23.69
C LYS A 325 -9.59 -4.86 -22.77
N THR A 326 -10.52 -4.28 -22.03
CA THR A 326 -10.27 -3.29 -20.97
C THR A 326 -10.59 -3.88 -19.61
N ILE A 327 -10.20 -3.18 -18.55
CA ILE A 327 -10.54 -3.56 -17.18
C ILE A 327 -11.21 -2.40 -16.45
N ASP A 328 -12.06 -2.74 -15.49
CA ASP A 328 -12.46 -1.85 -14.41
C ASP A 328 -11.67 -2.23 -13.17
N VAL A 329 -11.22 -1.25 -12.39
CA VAL A 329 -10.45 -1.49 -11.17
C VAL A 329 -11.00 -0.67 -10.01
N THR A 330 -11.05 -1.30 -8.82
CA THR A 330 -11.43 -0.65 -7.57
C THR A 330 -10.24 -0.62 -6.62
N GLY A 331 -9.96 0.56 -6.06
CA GLY A 331 -8.82 0.74 -5.18
C GLY A 331 -8.65 2.20 -4.74
N ILE A 332 -7.50 2.52 -4.22
CA ILE A 332 -7.16 3.86 -3.74
C ILE A 332 -6.47 4.67 -4.84
N LEU A 333 -7.04 5.82 -5.17
CA LEU A 333 -6.40 6.79 -6.06
C LEU A 333 -5.33 7.56 -5.31
N THR A 334 -4.11 7.52 -5.79
CA THR A 334 -2.98 8.23 -5.17
C THR A 334 -2.21 9.07 -6.19
N LEU A 335 -1.33 9.89 -5.69
CA LEU A 335 -0.45 10.73 -6.49
C LEU A 335 1.00 10.56 -5.99
N TYR A 336 1.93 10.35 -6.91
CA TYR A 336 3.34 10.21 -6.60
C TYR A 336 4.17 11.06 -7.55
N GLN A 337 4.82 12.09 -7.05
CA GLN A 337 5.66 13.01 -7.85
C GLN A 337 4.96 13.51 -9.12
N GLY A 338 3.69 13.87 -8.99
CA GLY A 338 2.87 14.37 -10.09
C GLY A 338 2.27 13.31 -11.01
N SER A 339 2.57 12.05 -10.81
CA SER A 339 2.03 10.93 -11.58
C SER A 339 0.87 10.26 -10.86
N VAL A 340 -0.17 9.92 -11.60
CA VAL A 340 -1.33 9.19 -11.06
C VAL A 340 -0.91 7.78 -10.72
N GLN A 341 -1.06 7.40 -9.45
CA GLN A 341 -0.90 6.03 -8.99
C GLN A 341 -2.23 5.47 -8.48
N PHE A 342 -2.36 4.17 -8.55
CA PHE A 342 -3.53 3.45 -8.09
C PHE A 342 -3.11 2.19 -7.33
N ILE A 343 -3.68 1.98 -6.15
CA ILE A 343 -3.38 0.84 -5.31
C ILE A 343 -4.61 -0.05 -5.25
N LEU A 344 -4.52 -1.27 -5.78
CA LEU A 344 -5.60 -2.26 -5.71
C LEU A 344 -5.85 -2.66 -4.25
N LEU A 345 -7.11 -2.76 -3.84
CA LEU A 345 -7.44 -3.36 -2.55
C LEU A 345 -7.21 -4.86 -2.55
N ASP A 346 -7.79 -5.52 -3.55
CA ASP A 346 -7.74 -6.95 -3.77
C ASP A 346 -7.91 -7.25 -5.26
N ILE A 347 -7.68 -8.49 -5.65
CA ILE A 347 -7.90 -8.95 -7.02
C ILE A 347 -9.39 -8.96 -7.42
N ASP A 348 -10.29 -9.14 -6.47
CA ASP A 348 -11.73 -9.09 -6.69
C ASP A 348 -12.22 -7.71 -7.16
N GLY A 349 -11.42 -6.67 -6.90
CA GLY A 349 -11.63 -5.32 -7.42
C GLY A 349 -11.30 -5.15 -8.90
N VAL A 350 -10.77 -6.18 -9.57
CA VAL A 350 -10.44 -6.14 -11.00
C VAL A 350 -11.51 -6.90 -11.79
N LYS A 351 -12.12 -6.23 -12.75
CA LYS A 351 -13.13 -6.82 -13.66
C LYS A 351 -12.69 -6.63 -15.10
N VAL A 352 -12.64 -7.73 -15.86
CA VAL A 352 -12.36 -7.70 -17.29
C VAL A 352 -13.67 -7.40 -18.03
N ASN A 353 -13.64 -6.40 -18.91
CA ASN A 353 -14.78 -6.04 -19.75
C ASN A 353 -14.77 -6.89 -21.02
N GLU A 354 -15.96 -7.30 -21.48
CA GLU A 354 -16.14 -8.07 -22.71
C GLU A 354 -15.82 -7.27 -23.97
#